data_8478d879dffe1a74c88ffb00e255544a
#
_entry.id   8478d879dffe1a74c88ffb00e255544a
#
_cell.length_a   1.000
_cell.length_b   1.000
_cell.length_c   1.000
_cell.angle_alpha   90.00
_cell.angle_beta   90.00
_cell.angle_gamma   90.00
#
_symmetry.space_group_name_H-M   'P 1'
#
loop_
_entity.id
_entity.type
_entity.pdbx_description
1 polymer ?
#
loop_
_entity_poly.entity_id
_entity_poly.type
_entity_poly.pdbx_seq_one_letter_code
_entity_poly.pdbx_strand_id
1 'polypeptide(L)'
;YQRLKVDQFPNIDFPVVVVTADYPGASPEIVESEVTKKMEEAVNSIAGINALTSRSYEGMSVVIIEFQLHIEGRKAADDVREKIGQVRPLLRDEVKEPRVLRFDPTSRAIWSLAVLPDAKDGTKALSPIELTNWSDQVLKKRLENVRGVGAVNLVGATKRELNIYLQPQAMEALGVTPEQILQAVRGENQNQPLGPVRTRAQELTVQLEGRMERPEDFGRIIVARRGGSPIYLNQVATVHDGAQEQESLALYNGQPTLLVSVQKAQDENTIQVVDGLNQAITALRAELPSGIRLEPVTDLSRPIRVAVTNVRQTLIEGAVLTVLIVFLFLNSWRSTVITGLTLPISIIGTFFFMQLFGFTINMITLMALSLCV
;
A
#
# COMPACT_ATOMS: atom_id res chain seq x y z
N TYR A 1 -17.03 26.21 -2.28
CA TYR A 1 -16.92 25.24 -1.19
C TYR A 1 -16.92 23.80 -1.71
N GLN A 2 -17.90 23.38 -2.50
CA GLN A 2 -18.02 22.00 -3.03
C GLN A 2 -16.88 21.55 -3.95
N ARG A 3 -16.09 22.46 -4.49
CA ARG A 3 -14.97 22.19 -5.39
C ARG A 3 -13.59 22.18 -4.70
N LEU A 4 -13.53 22.63 -3.43
CA LEU A 4 -12.29 22.63 -2.67
C LEU A 4 -12.00 21.22 -2.16
N LYS A 5 -10.73 20.81 -2.26
CA LYS A 5 -10.26 19.54 -1.71
C LYS A 5 -10.28 19.62 -0.18
N VAL A 6 -10.81 18.61 0.46
CA VAL A 6 -10.91 18.52 1.93
C VAL A 6 -10.01 17.39 2.42
N ASP A 7 -9.07 17.72 3.29
CA ASP A 7 -8.12 16.76 3.85
C ASP A 7 -7.92 17.00 5.35
N GLN A 8 -7.23 16.10 6.05
CA GLN A 8 -6.91 16.26 7.45
C GLN A 8 -5.78 17.28 7.67
N PHE A 9 -4.73 17.17 6.86
CA PHE A 9 -3.53 18.02 6.92
C PHE A 9 -3.33 18.78 5.61
N PRO A 10 -2.61 19.93 5.65
CA PRO A 10 -2.19 20.59 4.43
C PRO A 10 -1.27 19.66 3.62
N ASN A 11 -1.32 19.80 2.30
CA ASN A 11 -0.42 19.08 1.41
C ASN A 11 0.98 19.71 1.53
N ILE A 12 1.83 19.13 2.38
CA ILE A 12 3.22 19.54 2.57
C ILE A 12 4.10 18.51 1.88
N ASP A 13 4.88 18.94 0.92
CA ASP A 13 5.91 18.10 0.29
C ASP A 13 7.14 18.03 1.20
N PHE A 14 7.36 16.87 1.81
CA PHE A 14 8.59 16.62 2.53
C PHE A 14 9.59 15.97 1.57
N PRO A 15 10.72 16.61 1.31
CA PRO A 15 11.72 16.06 0.41
C PRO A 15 12.52 14.93 1.08
N VAL A 16 11.84 13.85 1.40
CA VAL A 16 12.42 12.63 1.98
C VAL A 16 12.25 11.49 0.99
N VAL A 17 13.37 10.83 0.68
CA VAL A 17 13.42 9.70 -0.24
C VAL A 17 13.88 8.45 0.52
N VAL A 18 13.19 7.36 0.33
CA VAL A 18 13.50 6.07 0.93
C VAL A 18 13.92 5.09 -0.17
N VAL A 19 15.10 4.51 -0.01
CA VAL A 19 15.59 3.45 -0.90
C VAL A 19 15.55 2.14 -0.14
N THR A 20 14.93 1.14 -0.72
CA THR A 20 14.89 -0.24 -0.17
C THR A 20 15.49 -1.22 -1.15
N ALA A 21 16.32 -2.13 -0.66
CA ALA A 21 16.86 -3.23 -1.45
C ALA A 21 16.74 -4.54 -0.67
N ASP A 22 16.13 -5.55 -1.29
CA ASP A 22 15.97 -6.88 -0.70
C ASP A 22 17.14 -7.77 -1.07
N TYR A 23 17.74 -8.43 -0.09
CA TYR A 23 18.78 -9.43 -0.25
C TYR A 23 18.43 -10.68 0.55
N PRO A 24 17.52 -11.54 0.05
CA PRO A 24 16.98 -12.67 0.81
C PRO A 24 18.08 -13.61 1.34
N GLY A 25 17.97 -13.98 2.62
CA GLY A 25 18.88 -14.90 3.27
C GLY A 25 20.23 -14.31 3.73
N ALA A 26 20.47 -13.01 3.54
CA ALA A 26 21.67 -12.34 4.01
C ALA A 26 21.52 -11.84 5.44
N SER A 27 22.55 -12.03 6.29
CA SER A 27 22.59 -11.43 7.62
C SER A 27 22.70 -9.90 7.55
N PRO A 28 22.32 -9.17 8.62
CA PRO A 28 22.41 -7.70 8.65
C PRO A 28 23.80 -7.15 8.31
N GLU A 29 24.87 -7.84 8.75
CA GLU A 29 26.26 -7.43 8.48
C GLU A 29 26.62 -7.58 7.00
N ILE A 30 26.12 -8.65 6.34
CA ILE A 30 26.30 -8.85 4.90
C ILE A 30 25.49 -7.81 4.12
N VAL A 31 24.25 -7.55 4.53
CA VAL A 31 23.42 -6.50 3.92
C VAL A 31 24.11 -5.13 4.06
N GLU A 32 24.69 -4.83 5.22
CA GLU A 32 25.41 -3.57 5.45
C GLU A 32 26.60 -3.43 4.50
N SER A 33 27.47 -4.44 4.46
CA SER A 33 28.72 -4.36 3.69
C SER A 33 28.50 -4.42 2.18
N GLU A 34 27.59 -5.27 1.71
CA GLU A 34 27.41 -5.56 0.28
C GLU A 34 26.37 -4.68 -0.40
N VAL A 35 25.44 -4.10 0.36
CA VAL A 35 24.31 -3.33 -0.18
C VAL A 35 24.27 -1.91 0.38
N THR A 36 24.13 -1.78 1.70
CA THR A 36 23.85 -0.50 2.35
C THR A 36 24.96 0.51 2.12
N LYS A 37 26.21 0.16 2.40
CA LYS A 37 27.37 1.06 2.21
C LYS A 37 27.52 1.52 0.76
N LYS A 38 27.32 0.62 -0.20
CA LYS A 38 27.42 0.98 -1.63
C LYS A 38 26.32 1.98 -2.05
N MET A 39 25.10 1.81 -1.50
CA MET A 39 24.01 2.77 -1.74
C MET A 39 24.29 4.10 -1.05
N GLU A 40 24.77 4.11 0.19
CA GLU A 40 25.12 5.34 0.92
C GLU A 40 26.20 6.14 0.18
N GLU A 41 27.28 5.49 -0.25
CA GLU A 41 28.36 6.13 -0.99
C GLU A 41 27.88 6.80 -2.26
N ALA A 42 26.98 6.14 -2.99
CA ALA A 42 26.42 6.69 -4.22
C ALA A 42 25.54 7.91 -3.97
N VAL A 43 24.63 7.84 -3.01
CA VAL A 43 23.68 8.91 -2.74
C VAL A 43 24.32 10.09 -2.01
N ASN A 44 25.39 9.87 -1.24
CA ASN A 44 26.10 10.93 -0.51
C ASN A 44 26.68 12.04 -1.43
N SER A 45 26.83 11.73 -2.71
CA SER A 45 27.28 12.70 -3.73
C SER A 45 26.19 13.69 -4.19
N ILE A 46 24.94 13.50 -3.77
CA ILE A 46 23.80 14.34 -4.18
C ILE A 46 23.81 15.62 -3.35
N ALA A 47 23.68 16.76 -4.02
CA ALA A 47 23.65 18.05 -3.34
C ALA A 47 22.33 18.28 -2.57
N GLY A 48 22.41 18.95 -1.44
CA GLY A 48 21.23 19.37 -0.67
C GLY A 48 20.69 18.32 0.29
N ILE A 49 21.43 17.26 0.55
CA ILE A 49 21.09 16.31 1.62
C ILE A 49 21.24 17.00 2.98
N ASN A 50 20.23 16.89 3.81
CA ASN A 50 20.20 17.37 5.19
C ASN A 50 20.63 16.26 6.17
N ALA A 51 20.10 15.05 5.99
CA ALA A 51 20.45 13.88 6.78
C ALA A 51 20.36 12.59 5.94
N LEU A 52 21.27 11.67 6.22
CA LEU A 52 21.30 10.34 5.64
C LEU A 52 21.27 9.32 6.78
N THR A 53 20.27 8.48 6.81
CA THR A 53 20.12 7.41 7.81
C THR A 53 19.88 6.10 7.12
N SER A 54 20.60 5.06 7.52
CA SER A 54 20.41 3.72 6.97
C SER A 54 20.16 2.69 8.05
N ARG A 55 19.48 1.62 7.67
CA ARG A 55 19.21 0.46 8.51
C ARG A 55 19.36 -0.81 7.70
N SER A 56 20.18 -1.71 8.22
CA SER A 56 20.39 -3.05 7.64
C SER A 56 19.65 -4.05 8.51
N TYR A 57 18.67 -4.71 7.92
CA TYR A 57 17.92 -5.80 8.52
C TYR A 57 18.35 -7.13 7.90
N GLU A 58 17.93 -8.24 8.49
CA GLU A 58 18.04 -9.54 7.85
C GLU A 58 17.29 -9.52 6.51
N GLY A 59 18.01 -9.76 5.42
CA GLY A 59 17.48 -9.79 4.07
C GLY A 59 17.06 -8.46 3.46
N MET A 60 17.25 -7.30 4.13
CA MET A 60 16.76 -6.02 3.60
C MET A 60 17.63 -4.83 4.04
N SER A 61 17.93 -3.94 3.10
CA SER A 61 18.51 -2.62 3.36
C SER A 61 17.48 -1.53 3.19
N VAL A 62 17.49 -0.53 4.08
CA VAL A 62 16.67 0.67 4.01
C VAL A 62 17.57 1.89 4.17
N VAL A 63 17.59 2.79 3.19
CA VAL A 63 18.33 4.06 3.24
C VAL A 63 17.32 5.20 3.15
N ILE A 64 17.31 6.08 4.15
CA ILE A 64 16.43 7.24 4.26
C ILE A 64 17.26 8.49 4.03
N ILE A 65 16.89 9.27 3.05
CA ILE A 65 17.59 10.47 2.61
C ILE A 65 16.67 11.66 2.81
N GLU A 66 17.02 12.53 3.73
CA GLU A 66 16.30 13.77 3.99
C GLU A 66 17.01 14.92 3.29
N PHE A 67 16.31 15.63 2.42
CA PHE A 67 16.82 16.81 1.73
C PHE A 67 16.39 18.10 2.42
N GLN A 68 17.05 19.18 2.09
CA GLN A 68 16.67 20.51 2.56
C GLN A 68 15.29 20.90 2.01
N LEU A 69 14.48 21.58 2.82
CA LEU A 69 13.07 21.88 2.54
C LEU A 69 12.81 22.69 1.25
N HIS A 70 13.83 23.37 0.71
CA HIS A 70 13.71 24.13 -0.53
C HIS A 70 13.85 23.26 -1.79
N ILE A 71 14.22 21.97 -1.63
CA ILE A 71 14.38 21.03 -2.74
C ILE A 71 13.04 20.36 -3.03
N GLU A 72 12.64 20.32 -4.29
CA GLU A 72 11.43 19.63 -4.71
C GLU A 72 11.60 18.10 -4.53
N GLY A 73 10.68 17.47 -3.77
CA GLY A 73 10.76 16.03 -3.45
C GLY A 73 10.75 15.12 -4.68
N ARG A 74 10.13 15.55 -5.79
CA ARG A 74 10.15 14.81 -7.05
C ARG A 74 11.55 14.79 -7.65
N LYS A 75 12.20 15.95 -7.75
CA LYS A 75 13.57 16.08 -8.26
C LYS A 75 14.54 15.29 -7.40
N ALA A 76 14.43 15.39 -6.07
CA ALA A 76 15.24 14.62 -5.14
C ALA A 76 15.12 13.09 -5.40
N ALA A 77 13.90 12.60 -5.61
CA ALA A 77 13.69 11.18 -5.90
C ALA A 77 14.28 10.76 -7.26
N ASP A 78 14.24 11.62 -8.27
CA ASP A 78 14.81 11.34 -9.58
C ASP A 78 16.35 11.32 -9.52
N ASP A 79 16.98 12.27 -8.81
CA ASP A 79 18.42 12.30 -8.58
C ASP A 79 18.90 11.05 -7.81
N VAL A 80 18.16 10.64 -6.77
CA VAL A 80 18.45 9.39 -6.04
C VAL A 80 18.30 8.17 -6.95
N ARG A 81 17.26 8.11 -7.77
CA ARG A 81 17.03 6.98 -8.69
C ARG A 81 18.16 6.83 -9.70
N GLU A 82 18.66 7.95 -10.23
CA GLU A 82 19.82 7.96 -11.12
C GLU A 82 21.06 7.38 -10.44
N LYS A 83 21.38 7.84 -9.23
CA LYS A 83 22.54 7.36 -8.47
C LYS A 83 22.43 5.90 -8.08
N ILE A 84 21.25 5.45 -7.62
CA ILE A 84 21.02 4.04 -7.30
C ILE A 84 21.10 3.16 -8.56
N GLY A 85 20.63 3.64 -9.71
CA GLY A 85 20.81 2.93 -10.98
C GLY A 85 22.28 2.67 -11.34
N GLN A 86 23.18 3.60 -10.99
CA GLN A 86 24.64 3.44 -11.19
C GLN A 86 25.26 2.39 -10.26
N VAL A 87 24.66 2.13 -9.10
CA VAL A 87 25.13 1.14 -8.12
C VAL A 87 24.68 -0.28 -8.49
N ARG A 88 23.56 -0.44 -9.18
CA ARG A 88 22.98 -1.74 -9.49
C ARG A 88 23.99 -2.76 -10.05
N PRO A 89 24.88 -2.43 -11.01
CA PRO A 89 25.90 -3.35 -11.52
C PRO A 89 26.99 -3.73 -10.51
N LEU A 90 27.11 -2.98 -9.41
CA LEU A 90 28.07 -3.24 -8.33
C LEU A 90 27.48 -4.14 -7.23
N LEU A 91 26.17 -4.33 -7.23
CA LEU A 91 25.48 -5.23 -6.32
C LEU A 91 25.52 -6.66 -6.87
N ARG A 92 25.42 -7.63 -5.98
CA ARG A 92 25.33 -9.05 -6.37
C ARG A 92 24.03 -9.34 -7.10
N ASP A 93 24.01 -10.39 -7.91
CA ASP A 93 22.84 -10.79 -8.70
C ASP A 93 21.65 -11.22 -7.83
N GLU A 94 21.91 -11.75 -6.62
CA GLU A 94 20.89 -12.17 -5.65
C GLU A 94 20.16 -11.00 -5.01
N VAL A 95 20.73 -9.78 -5.05
CA VAL A 95 20.08 -8.56 -4.58
C VAL A 95 19.00 -8.16 -5.56
N LYS A 96 17.77 -8.06 -5.09
CA LYS A 96 16.66 -7.58 -5.93
C LYS A 96 16.86 -6.12 -6.34
N GLU A 97 16.17 -5.71 -7.41
CA GLU A 97 16.19 -4.32 -7.89
C GLU A 97 15.88 -3.35 -6.74
N PRO A 98 16.77 -2.40 -6.43
CA PRO A 98 16.49 -1.39 -5.40
C PRO A 98 15.30 -0.51 -5.79
N ARG A 99 14.42 -0.27 -4.84
CA ARG A 99 13.22 0.55 -5.03
C ARG A 99 13.42 1.91 -4.39
N VAL A 100 13.23 2.96 -5.17
CA VAL A 100 13.31 4.35 -4.72
C VAL A 100 11.90 4.89 -4.56
N LEU A 101 11.53 5.20 -3.33
CA LEU A 101 10.21 5.66 -2.94
C LEU A 101 10.32 7.07 -2.34
N ARG A 102 9.47 8.00 -2.78
CA ARG A 102 9.32 9.27 -2.10
C ARG A 102 8.46 9.07 -0.85
N PHE A 103 8.90 9.59 0.27
CA PHE A 103 8.08 9.61 1.47
C PHE A 103 6.94 10.61 1.28
N ASP A 104 5.74 10.13 1.39
CA ASP A 104 4.53 10.93 1.36
C ASP A 104 3.79 10.76 2.69
N PRO A 105 3.80 11.77 3.58
CA PRO A 105 3.09 11.69 4.85
C PRO A 105 1.57 11.60 4.68
N THR A 106 1.05 11.93 3.49
CA THR A 106 -0.37 11.79 3.17
C THR A 106 -0.75 10.39 2.72
N SER A 107 0.24 9.51 2.44
CA SER A 107 0.03 8.11 2.05
C SER A 107 -0.37 7.19 3.22
N ARG A 108 -1.01 7.76 4.25
CA ARG A 108 -1.57 7.01 5.37
C ARG A 108 -2.88 6.34 4.96
N ALA A 109 -3.18 5.19 5.59
CA ALA A 109 -4.49 4.58 5.41
C ALA A 109 -5.58 5.54 5.92
N ILE A 110 -6.48 5.93 5.03
CA ILE A 110 -7.61 6.81 5.35
C ILE A 110 -8.83 6.02 5.82
N TRP A 111 -8.87 4.76 5.49
CA TRP A 111 -9.96 3.87 5.80
C TRP A 111 -9.45 2.44 5.95
N SER A 112 -10.01 1.69 6.91
CA SER A 112 -9.67 0.29 7.09
C SER A 112 -10.88 -0.55 7.47
N LEU A 113 -10.84 -1.81 7.03
CA LEU A 113 -11.90 -2.80 7.18
C LEU A 113 -11.29 -4.10 7.72
N ALA A 114 -11.87 -4.63 8.80
CA ALA A 114 -11.56 -5.98 9.25
C ALA A 114 -12.42 -6.99 8.50
N VAL A 115 -11.78 -8.04 8.00
CA VAL A 115 -12.42 -9.19 7.36
C VAL A 115 -12.33 -10.35 8.32
N LEU A 116 -13.45 -10.71 8.92
CA LEU A 116 -13.56 -11.70 9.98
C LEU A 116 -14.19 -12.99 9.44
N PRO A 117 -13.70 -14.15 9.86
CA PRO A 117 -14.43 -15.39 9.65
C PRO A 117 -15.73 -15.35 10.47
N ASP A 118 -16.86 -15.71 9.87
CA ASP A 118 -18.16 -15.76 10.54
C ASP A 118 -18.76 -17.17 10.42
N ALA A 119 -18.86 -17.86 11.54
CA ALA A 119 -19.38 -19.24 11.62
C ALA A 119 -20.87 -19.28 11.98
N LYS A 120 -21.68 -18.29 11.59
CA LYS A 120 -23.11 -18.29 11.86
C LYS A 120 -23.87 -19.34 11.03
N ASP A 121 -24.95 -19.85 11.60
CA ASP A 121 -25.94 -20.70 10.93
C ASP A 121 -25.42 -22.05 10.38
N GLY A 122 -24.43 -22.69 11.06
CA GLY A 122 -23.94 -24.01 10.65
C GLY A 122 -23.03 -23.99 9.42
N THR A 123 -22.67 -22.81 8.91
CA THR A 123 -21.67 -22.64 7.85
C THR A 123 -20.26 -22.75 8.43
N LYS A 124 -19.37 -23.45 7.73
CA LYS A 124 -17.96 -23.55 8.11
C LYS A 124 -17.30 -22.19 7.89
N ALA A 125 -16.65 -21.66 8.92
CA ALA A 125 -15.81 -20.48 8.78
C ALA A 125 -14.71 -20.74 7.74
N LEU A 126 -14.42 -19.73 6.91
CA LEU A 126 -13.32 -19.80 5.96
C LEU A 126 -11.98 -19.90 6.69
N SER A 127 -11.08 -20.71 6.17
CA SER A 127 -9.70 -20.76 6.65
C SER A 127 -8.98 -19.43 6.38
N PRO A 128 -7.91 -19.11 7.11
CA PRO A 128 -7.13 -17.87 6.87
C PRO A 128 -6.62 -17.73 5.43
N ILE A 129 -6.27 -18.83 4.78
CA ILE A 129 -5.83 -18.86 3.38
C ILE A 129 -6.99 -18.53 2.44
N GLU A 130 -8.15 -19.16 2.62
CA GLU A 130 -9.35 -18.89 1.81
C GLU A 130 -9.82 -17.46 1.97
N LEU A 131 -9.80 -16.94 3.22
CA LEU A 131 -10.13 -15.55 3.53
C LEU A 131 -9.19 -14.57 2.83
N THR A 132 -7.88 -14.86 2.85
CA THR A 132 -6.86 -14.05 2.17
C THR A 132 -7.06 -14.08 0.66
N ASN A 133 -7.28 -15.26 0.07
CA ASN A 133 -7.50 -15.40 -1.37
C ASN A 133 -8.73 -14.65 -1.83
N TRP A 134 -9.85 -14.80 -1.14
CA TRP A 134 -11.07 -14.06 -1.46
C TRP A 134 -10.86 -12.54 -1.33
N SER A 135 -10.19 -12.12 -0.27
CA SER A 135 -9.93 -10.69 -0.04
C SER A 135 -9.01 -10.09 -1.10
N ASP A 136 -7.99 -10.82 -1.56
CA ASP A 136 -7.08 -10.36 -2.61
C ASP A 136 -7.74 -10.35 -4.00
N GLN A 137 -8.51 -11.41 -4.33
CA GLN A 137 -9.08 -11.57 -5.66
C GLN A 137 -10.38 -10.77 -5.86
N VAL A 138 -11.18 -10.58 -4.82
CA VAL A 138 -12.49 -9.93 -4.93
C VAL A 138 -12.51 -8.58 -4.22
N LEU A 139 -12.30 -8.56 -2.91
CA LEU A 139 -12.46 -7.37 -2.09
C LEU A 139 -11.46 -6.27 -2.50
N LYS A 140 -10.18 -6.59 -2.56
CA LYS A 140 -9.12 -5.65 -2.93
C LYS A 140 -9.37 -5.04 -4.31
N LYS A 141 -9.67 -5.84 -5.31
CA LYS A 141 -9.94 -5.36 -6.68
C LYS A 141 -11.17 -4.45 -6.75
N ARG A 142 -12.21 -4.75 -5.98
CA ARG A 142 -13.40 -3.88 -5.90
C ARG A 142 -13.08 -2.53 -5.27
N LEU A 143 -12.26 -2.51 -4.22
CA LEU A 143 -11.85 -1.27 -3.55
C LEU A 143 -10.85 -0.46 -4.39
N GLU A 144 -9.93 -1.11 -5.10
CA GLU A 144 -8.99 -0.44 -6.02
C GLU A 144 -9.68 0.27 -7.18
N ASN A 145 -10.85 -0.23 -7.60
CA ASN A 145 -11.66 0.41 -8.66
C ASN A 145 -12.44 1.64 -8.19
N VAL A 146 -12.44 1.95 -6.90
CA VAL A 146 -13.10 3.16 -6.40
C VAL A 146 -12.25 4.38 -6.77
N ARG A 147 -12.90 5.37 -7.35
CA ARG A 147 -12.23 6.61 -7.77
C ARG A 147 -11.50 7.27 -6.59
N GLY A 148 -10.24 7.62 -6.79
CA GLY A 148 -9.41 8.29 -5.80
C GLY A 148 -8.73 7.35 -4.81
N VAL A 149 -8.88 6.04 -4.94
CA VAL A 149 -8.07 5.05 -4.23
C VAL A 149 -6.69 4.97 -4.87
N GLY A 150 -5.65 5.07 -4.06
CA GLY A 150 -4.25 4.98 -4.49
C GLY A 150 -3.66 3.60 -4.31
N ALA A 151 -3.94 2.97 -3.16
CA ALA A 151 -3.47 1.61 -2.86
C ALA A 151 -4.40 0.92 -1.86
N VAL A 152 -4.49 -0.39 -1.98
CA VAL A 152 -5.20 -1.27 -1.03
C VAL A 152 -4.21 -2.32 -0.54
N ASN A 153 -3.93 -2.31 0.76
CA ASN A 153 -2.98 -3.21 1.40
C ASN A 153 -3.71 -4.19 2.32
N LEU A 154 -3.24 -5.42 2.34
CA LEU A 154 -3.70 -6.49 3.22
C LEU A 154 -2.68 -6.67 4.35
N VAL A 155 -3.11 -6.61 5.61
CA VAL A 155 -2.30 -6.84 6.80
C VAL A 155 -2.85 -8.05 7.54
N GLY A 156 -1.97 -8.94 7.98
CA GLY A 156 -2.37 -10.22 8.58
C GLY A 156 -2.79 -11.26 7.53
N ALA A 157 -2.41 -11.05 6.26
CA ALA A 157 -2.70 -11.97 5.17
C ALA A 157 -1.90 -13.27 5.33
N THR A 158 -2.58 -14.39 5.11
CA THR A 158 -1.98 -15.73 5.09
C THR A 158 -2.05 -16.26 3.66
N LYS A 159 -0.98 -16.09 2.90
CA LYS A 159 -0.93 -16.55 1.51
C LYS A 159 -0.65 -18.06 1.45
N ARG A 160 -1.28 -18.74 0.49
CA ARG A 160 -0.95 -20.13 0.21
C ARG A 160 0.43 -20.24 -0.40
N GLU A 161 1.23 -21.18 0.08
CA GLU A 161 2.57 -21.46 -0.39
C GLU A 161 2.81 -22.97 -0.43
N LEU A 162 3.53 -23.44 -1.44
CA LEU A 162 4.01 -24.80 -1.52
C LEU A 162 5.45 -24.85 -0.98
N ASN A 163 5.61 -25.46 0.19
CA ASN A 163 6.90 -25.59 0.86
C ASN A 163 7.57 -26.90 0.47
N ILE A 164 8.80 -26.83 0.02
CA ILE A 164 9.63 -27.98 -0.34
C ILE A 164 10.68 -28.18 0.75
N TYR A 165 10.44 -29.14 1.64
CA TYR A 165 11.35 -29.47 2.73
C TYR A 165 12.38 -30.47 2.24
N LEU A 166 13.64 -30.05 2.16
CA LEU A 166 14.76 -30.88 1.72
C LEU A 166 15.12 -31.90 2.78
N GLN A 167 15.48 -33.13 2.35
CA GLN A 167 15.94 -34.21 3.19
C GLN A 167 17.47 -34.40 3.01
N PRO A 168 18.33 -33.82 3.89
CA PRO A 168 19.78 -33.82 3.70
C PRO A 168 20.38 -35.21 3.55
N GLN A 169 19.91 -36.17 4.35
CA GLN A 169 20.43 -37.56 4.30
C GLN A 169 20.12 -38.23 2.96
N ALA A 170 18.93 -38.05 2.42
CA ALA A 170 18.54 -38.59 1.12
C ALA A 170 19.29 -37.89 -0.04
N MET A 171 19.50 -36.59 0.09
CA MET A 171 20.26 -35.81 -0.87
C MET A 171 21.71 -36.27 -0.93
N GLU A 172 22.35 -36.50 0.23
CA GLU A 172 23.72 -37.00 0.33
C GLU A 172 23.83 -38.41 -0.28
N ALA A 173 22.93 -39.32 0.07
CA ALA A 173 22.92 -40.69 -0.46
C ALA A 173 22.76 -40.75 -1.98
N LEU A 174 21.95 -39.85 -2.55
CA LEU A 174 21.70 -39.76 -3.99
C LEU A 174 22.67 -38.79 -4.69
N GLY A 175 23.51 -38.06 -3.96
CA GLY A 175 24.45 -37.07 -4.48
C GLY A 175 23.76 -35.91 -5.21
N VAL A 176 22.63 -35.44 -4.68
CA VAL A 176 21.86 -34.29 -5.20
C VAL A 176 22.14 -33.05 -4.35
N THR A 177 22.42 -31.93 -4.99
CA THR A 177 22.69 -30.67 -4.30
C THR A 177 21.42 -29.81 -4.21
N PRO A 178 21.28 -28.90 -3.22
CA PRO A 178 20.16 -27.97 -3.14
C PRO A 178 20.00 -27.13 -4.40
N GLU A 179 21.14 -26.75 -5.00
CA GLU A 179 21.14 -25.95 -6.24
C GLU A 179 20.50 -26.70 -7.41
N GLN A 180 20.77 -28.00 -7.55
CA GLN A 180 20.13 -28.83 -8.58
C GLN A 180 18.61 -28.88 -8.40
N ILE A 181 18.14 -29.00 -7.15
CA ILE A 181 16.71 -29.00 -6.84
C ILE A 181 16.08 -27.64 -7.21
N LEU A 182 16.74 -26.54 -6.81
CA LEU A 182 16.27 -25.20 -7.11
C LEU A 182 16.16 -24.94 -8.61
N GLN A 183 17.16 -25.34 -9.38
CA GLN A 183 17.18 -25.19 -10.84
C GLN A 183 16.11 -26.05 -11.50
N ALA A 184 15.92 -27.29 -11.06
CA ALA A 184 14.91 -28.18 -11.60
C ALA A 184 13.48 -27.63 -11.32
N VAL A 185 13.20 -27.20 -10.10
CA VAL A 185 11.88 -26.63 -9.75
C VAL A 185 11.62 -25.36 -10.53
N ARG A 186 12.60 -24.45 -10.68
CA ARG A 186 12.45 -23.23 -11.47
C ARG A 186 12.24 -23.51 -12.95
N GLY A 187 12.93 -24.51 -13.51
CA GLY A 187 12.85 -24.87 -14.91
C GLY A 187 11.52 -25.53 -15.29
N GLU A 188 11.02 -26.41 -14.44
CA GLU A 188 9.80 -27.20 -14.72
C GLU A 188 8.50 -26.47 -14.30
N ASN A 189 8.54 -25.56 -13.34
CA ASN A 189 7.34 -24.86 -12.84
C ASN A 189 7.17 -23.47 -13.48
N GLN A 190 7.14 -23.43 -14.81
CA GLN A 190 6.92 -22.18 -15.53
C GLN A 190 6.13 -22.39 -16.83
N ASN A 191 5.32 -21.41 -17.17
CA ASN A 191 4.67 -21.37 -18.47
C ASN A 191 5.63 -20.79 -19.50
N GLN A 192 5.84 -21.50 -20.62
CA GLN A 192 6.72 -21.04 -21.68
C GLN A 192 5.93 -20.76 -22.96
N PRO A 193 6.01 -19.54 -23.50
CA PRO A 193 5.51 -19.26 -24.82
C PRO A 193 6.40 -19.94 -25.86
N LEU A 194 5.84 -20.84 -26.67
CA LEU A 194 6.55 -21.56 -27.74
C LEU A 194 6.52 -20.78 -29.07
N GLY A 195 5.83 -19.64 -29.08
CA GLY A 195 5.70 -18.82 -30.29
C GLY A 195 4.51 -19.19 -31.18
N PRO A 196 4.32 -18.47 -32.29
CA PRO A 196 3.21 -18.69 -33.18
C PRO A 196 3.48 -19.85 -34.18
N VAL A 197 2.53 -20.73 -34.32
CA VAL A 197 2.46 -21.69 -35.41
C VAL A 197 1.63 -21.06 -36.55
N ARG A 198 2.30 -20.77 -37.67
CA ARG A 198 1.66 -20.13 -38.83
C ARG A 198 1.26 -21.18 -39.84
N THR A 199 -0.02 -21.24 -40.16
CA THR A 199 -0.56 -21.98 -41.28
C THR A 199 -1.00 -20.99 -42.38
N ARG A 200 -1.31 -21.47 -43.56
CA ARG A 200 -1.81 -20.58 -44.63
C ARG A 200 -3.11 -19.86 -44.32
N ALA A 201 -3.89 -20.36 -43.37
CA ALA A 201 -5.22 -19.86 -43.02
C ALA A 201 -5.28 -19.14 -41.63
N GLN A 202 -4.37 -19.45 -40.72
CA GLN A 202 -4.42 -18.92 -39.35
C GLN A 202 -3.04 -18.93 -38.69
N GLU A 203 -2.88 -18.02 -37.74
CA GLU A 203 -1.76 -17.95 -36.79
C GLU A 203 -2.25 -18.37 -35.43
N LEU A 204 -1.68 -19.45 -34.89
CA LEU A 204 -2.02 -20.01 -33.58
C LEU A 204 -0.84 -19.78 -32.63
N THR A 205 -1.06 -19.07 -31.54
CA THR A 205 -0.06 -18.94 -30.46
C THR A 205 -0.05 -20.23 -29.64
N VAL A 206 1.11 -20.87 -29.55
CA VAL A 206 1.30 -22.07 -28.73
C VAL A 206 1.99 -21.69 -27.45
N GLN A 207 1.41 -22.12 -26.33
CA GLN A 207 1.95 -21.92 -24.98
C GLN A 207 2.05 -23.29 -24.31
N LEU A 208 3.19 -23.54 -23.65
CA LEU A 208 3.35 -24.68 -22.76
C LEU A 208 2.89 -24.28 -21.36
N GLU A 209 1.85 -24.93 -20.86
CA GLU A 209 1.37 -24.79 -19.50
C GLU A 209 2.15 -25.76 -18.59
N GLY A 210 3.34 -25.33 -18.13
CA GLY A 210 4.18 -26.14 -17.25
C GLY A 210 4.01 -25.83 -15.76
N ARG A 211 3.17 -24.82 -15.41
CA ARG A 211 2.96 -24.44 -14.02
C ARG A 211 2.13 -25.47 -13.28
N MET A 212 2.69 -26.03 -12.22
CA MET A 212 2.07 -27.06 -11.40
C MET A 212 1.17 -26.43 -10.33
N GLU A 213 -0.05 -26.98 -10.16
CA GLU A 213 -1.03 -26.48 -9.20
C GLU A 213 -1.15 -27.37 -7.96
N ARG A 214 -0.84 -28.66 -8.10
CA ARG A 214 -1.01 -29.66 -7.03
C ARG A 214 0.33 -30.09 -6.46
N PRO A 215 0.45 -30.28 -5.14
CA PRO A 215 1.68 -30.72 -4.48
C PRO A 215 2.25 -32.03 -5.03
N GLU A 216 1.36 -32.96 -5.44
CA GLU A 216 1.74 -34.28 -5.97
C GLU A 216 2.51 -34.17 -7.29
N ASP A 217 2.21 -33.17 -8.09
CA ASP A 217 2.85 -32.98 -9.40
C ASP A 217 4.30 -32.53 -9.22
N PHE A 218 4.60 -31.73 -8.17
CA PHE A 218 5.97 -31.35 -7.83
C PHE A 218 6.85 -32.56 -7.48
N GLY A 219 6.30 -33.58 -6.83
CA GLY A 219 7.04 -34.80 -6.48
C GLY A 219 7.61 -35.53 -7.69
N ARG A 220 7.09 -35.30 -8.88
CA ARG A 220 7.51 -35.93 -10.15
C ARG A 220 8.59 -35.17 -10.88
N ILE A 221 8.99 -34.00 -10.42
CA ILE A 221 10.07 -33.21 -11.03
C ILE A 221 11.37 -34.02 -10.97
N ILE A 222 12.05 -34.12 -12.11
CA ILE A 222 13.37 -34.76 -12.21
C ILE A 222 14.41 -33.75 -11.75
N VAL A 223 15.00 -33.97 -10.59
CA VAL A 223 16.03 -33.06 -10.01
C VAL A 223 17.43 -33.37 -10.48
N ALA A 224 17.70 -34.64 -10.81
CA ALA A 224 19.02 -35.09 -11.34
C ALA A 224 18.86 -36.40 -12.14
N ARG A 225 19.90 -36.75 -12.88
CA ARG A 225 20.02 -38.08 -13.52
C ARG A 225 21.34 -38.68 -13.13
N ARG A 226 21.34 -39.94 -12.66
CA ARG A 226 22.53 -40.65 -12.27
C ARG A 226 22.59 -42.03 -12.95
N GLY A 227 23.64 -42.30 -13.70
CA GLY A 227 23.77 -43.56 -14.46
C GLY A 227 22.59 -43.78 -15.45
N GLY A 228 21.98 -42.73 -15.97
CA GLY A 228 20.79 -42.80 -16.85
C GLY A 228 19.44 -42.87 -16.13
N SER A 229 19.40 -43.12 -14.82
CA SER A 229 18.18 -43.18 -14.03
C SER A 229 17.79 -41.81 -13.51
N PRO A 230 16.52 -41.40 -13.62
CA PRO A 230 16.04 -40.14 -13.08
C PRO A 230 15.88 -40.20 -11.57
N ILE A 231 16.27 -39.13 -10.87
CA ILE A 231 16.01 -38.91 -9.46
C ILE A 231 14.90 -37.90 -9.36
N TYR A 232 13.81 -38.26 -8.70
CA TYR A 232 12.63 -37.42 -8.55
C TYR A 232 12.69 -36.59 -7.26
N LEU A 233 12.01 -35.45 -7.25
CA LEU A 233 11.95 -34.54 -6.09
C LEU A 233 11.44 -35.24 -4.82
N ASN A 234 10.43 -36.12 -4.94
CA ASN A 234 9.87 -36.85 -3.81
C ASN A 234 10.86 -37.83 -3.12
N GLN A 235 11.99 -38.13 -3.75
CA GLN A 235 13.05 -38.99 -3.17
C GLN A 235 14.03 -38.19 -2.30
N VAL A 236 14.07 -36.86 -2.45
CA VAL A 236 15.03 -35.99 -1.77
C VAL A 236 14.38 -34.84 -1.00
N ALA A 237 13.05 -34.67 -1.15
CA ALA A 237 12.29 -33.64 -0.49
C ALA A 237 10.84 -34.07 -0.26
N THR A 238 10.17 -33.39 0.69
CA THR A 238 8.73 -33.50 0.93
C THR A 238 8.07 -32.19 0.53
N VAL A 239 7.03 -32.28 -0.30
CA VAL A 239 6.25 -31.10 -0.72
C VAL A 239 5.02 -31.00 0.18
N HIS A 240 4.86 -29.85 0.81
CA HIS A 240 3.75 -29.57 1.71
C HIS A 240 2.96 -28.34 1.23
N ASP A 241 1.64 -28.49 1.09
CA ASP A 241 0.73 -27.39 0.83
C ASP A 241 0.42 -26.68 2.17
N GLY A 242 0.86 -25.47 2.30
CA GLY A 242 0.81 -24.74 3.55
C GLY A 242 0.58 -23.25 3.37
N ALA A 243 0.94 -22.53 4.39
CA ALA A 243 0.88 -21.08 4.43
C ALA A 243 2.29 -20.50 4.35
N GLN A 244 2.41 -19.34 3.72
CA GLN A 244 3.59 -18.50 3.82
C GLN A 244 3.82 -18.12 5.29
N GLU A 245 5.09 -17.98 5.68
CA GLU A 245 5.43 -17.45 7.00
C GLU A 245 4.77 -16.10 7.22
N GLN A 246 4.19 -15.94 8.41
CA GLN A 246 3.38 -14.77 8.73
C GLN A 246 4.30 -13.56 8.99
N GLU A 247 4.30 -12.61 8.06
CA GLU A 247 5.09 -11.36 8.17
C GLU A 247 4.38 -10.26 8.96
N SER A 248 3.05 -10.32 9.07
CA SER A 248 2.24 -9.32 9.75
C SER A 248 1.06 -9.95 10.49
N LEU A 249 0.69 -9.37 11.62
CA LEU A 249 -0.44 -9.79 12.42
C LEU A 249 -1.43 -8.64 12.56
N ALA A 250 -2.71 -8.91 12.27
CA ALA A 250 -3.81 -8.02 12.58
C ALA A 250 -4.74 -8.69 13.59
N LEU A 251 -5.16 -7.94 14.60
CA LEU A 251 -6.08 -8.39 15.64
C LEU A 251 -7.29 -7.47 15.68
N TYR A 252 -8.48 -8.05 15.74
CA TYR A 252 -9.74 -7.35 16.00
C TYR A 252 -10.37 -7.91 17.27
N ASN A 253 -10.46 -7.11 18.31
CA ASN A 253 -10.92 -7.53 19.63
C ASN A 253 -10.17 -8.77 20.17
N GLY A 254 -8.86 -8.85 19.95
CA GLY A 254 -8.01 -9.95 20.39
C GLY A 254 -8.05 -11.20 19.50
N GLN A 255 -8.85 -11.23 18.45
CA GLN A 255 -8.92 -12.33 17.50
C GLN A 255 -8.12 -12.04 16.23
N PRO A 256 -7.32 -12.98 15.71
CA PRO A 256 -6.65 -12.83 14.43
C PRO A 256 -7.64 -12.53 13.31
N THR A 257 -7.32 -11.55 12.50
CA THR A 257 -8.17 -11.12 11.39
C THR A 257 -7.31 -10.69 10.20
N LEU A 258 -7.95 -10.53 9.06
CA LEU A 258 -7.36 -9.85 7.92
C LEU A 258 -7.82 -8.39 7.92
N LEU A 259 -6.87 -7.45 7.97
CA LEU A 259 -7.17 -6.04 7.88
C LEU A 259 -6.89 -5.53 6.46
N VAL A 260 -7.88 -4.94 5.85
CA VAL A 260 -7.75 -4.23 4.56
C VAL A 260 -7.59 -2.75 4.87
N SER A 261 -6.46 -2.17 4.50
CA SER A 261 -6.17 -0.76 4.66
C SER A 261 -6.11 -0.06 3.32
N VAL A 262 -6.82 1.06 3.19
CA VAL A 262 -6.95 1.81 1.95
C VAL A 262 -6.27 3.16 2.08
N GLN A 263 -5.38 3.45 1.13
CA GLN A 263 -4.73 4.74 0.96
C GLN A 263 -5.38 5.47 -0.20
N LYS A 264 -5.55 6.78 -0.07
CA LYS A 264 -6.05 7.60 -1.17
C LYS A 264 -4.93 7.92 -2.17
N ALA A 265 -5.29 8.19 -3.41
CA ALA A 265 -4.38 8.78 -4.37
C ALA A 265 -4.02 10.21 -3.95
N GLN A 266 -2.83 10.66 -4.36
CA GLN A 266 -2.37 12.01 -4.08
C GLN A 266 -3.38 13.03 -4.60
N ASP A 267 -3.60 14.09 -3.83
CA ASP A 267 -4.53 15.19 -4.18
C ASP A 267 -6.03 14.84 -4.26
N GLU A 268 -6.46 13.65 -3.88
CA GLU A 268 -7.87 13.29 -3.86
C GLU A 268 -8.56 13.67 -2.54
N ASN A 269 -9.88 13.86 -2.59
CA ASN A 269 -10.69 14.26 -1.44
C ASN A 269 -11.01 13.06 -0.54
N THR A 270 -10.50 13.07 0.70
CA THR A 270 -10.68 11.97 1.67
C THR A 270 -12.15 11.61 1.89
N ILE A 271 -13.06 12.60 2.00
CA ILE A 271 -14.48 12.34 2.23
C ILE A 271 -15.12 11.61 1.04
N GLN A 272 -14.83 12.07 -0.19
CA GLN A 272 -15.39 11.45 -1.40
C GLN A 272 -14.90 10.04 -1.63
N VAL A 273 -13.61 9.80 -1.37
CA VAL A 273 -13.02 8.45 -1.47
C VAL A 273 -13.67 7.51 -0.47
N VAL A 274 -13.81 7.92 0.80
CA VAL A 274 -14.45 7.09 1.84
C VAL A 274 -15.93 6.84 1.54
N ASP A 275 -16.65 7.83 1.00
CA ASP A 275 -18.04 7.63 0.56
C ASP A 275 -18.15 6.59 -0.54
N GLY A 276 -17.25 6.64 -1.53
CA GLY A 276 -17.14 5.63 -2.58
C GLY A 276 -16.83 4.24 -2.03
N LEU A 277 -15.88 4.14 -1.07
CA LEU A 277 -15.56 2.87 -0.40
C LEU A 277 -16.76 2.29 0.36
N ASN A 278 -17.47 3.11 1.11
CA ASN A 278 -18.67 2.68 1.85
C ASN A 278 -19.79 2.21 0.91
N GLN A 279 -19.97 2.87 -0.23
CA GLN A 279 -20.92 2.43 -1.27
C GLN A 279 -20.48 1.07 -1.86
N ALA A 280 -19.19 0.91 -2.20
CA ALA A 280 -18.65 -0.34 -2.72
C ALA A 280 -18.83 -1.51 -1.73
N ILE A 281 -18.58 -1.27 -0.43
CA ILE A 281 -18.79 -2.29 0.62
C ILE A 281 -20.27 -2.59 0.79
N THR A 282 -21.16 -1.59 0.73
CA THR A 282 -22.61 -1.82 0.84
C THR A 282 -23.10 -2.70 -0.31
N ALA A 283 -22.64 -2.45 -1.54
CA ALA A 283 -22.93 -3.30 -2.69
C ALA A 283 -22.37 -4.72 -2.51
N LEU A 284 -21.13 -4.84 -2.04
CA LEU A 284 -20.46 -6.12 -1.85
C LEU A 284 -21.14 -6.97 -0.74
N ARG A 285 -21.73 -6.33 0.27
CA ARG A 285 -22.46 -7.05 1.35
C ARG A 285 -23.60 -7.93 0.83
N ALA A 286 -24.19 -7.58 -0.29
CA ALA A 286 -25.23 -8.39 -0.94
C ALA A 286 -24.66 -9.65 -1.65
N GLU A 287 -23.37 -9.63 -1.97
CA GLU A 287 -22.66 -10.69 -2.72
C GLU A 287 -21.66 -11.46 -1.83
N LEU A 288 -21.67 -11.21 -0.50
CA LEU A 288 -20.71 -11.83 0.42
C LEU A 288 -20.89 -13.37 0.46
N PRO A 289 -19.80 -14.14 0.36
CA PRO A 289 -19.84 -15.56 0.65
C PRO A 289 -20.29 -15.80 2.10
N SER A 290 -21.01 -16.89 2.31
CA SER A 290 -21.32 -17.37 3.68
C SER A 290 -20.01 -17.65 4.42
N GLY A 291 -19.88 -17.17 5.66
CA GLY A 291 -18.68 -17.38 6.48
C GLY A 291 -17.72 -16.19 6.53
N ILE A 292 -18.08 -15.03 5.98
CA ILE A 292 -17.32 -13.77 6.06
C ILE A 292 -18.16 -12.66 6.67
N ARG A 293 -17.56 -11.88 7.56
CA ARG A 293 -18.12 -10.66 8.10
C ARG A 293 -17.15 -9.48 7.89
N LEU A 294 -17.70 -8.35 7.50
CA LEU A 294 -16.94 -7.12 7.23
C LEU A 294 -17.28 -6.06 8.29
N GLU A 295 -16.26 -5.60 9.03
CA GLU A 295 -16.39 -4.60 10.08
C GLU A 295 -15.48 -3.40 9.81
N PRO A 296 -16.04 -2.19 9.68
CA PRO A 296 -15.24 -0.97 9.56
C PRO A 296 -14.45 -0.72 10.85
N VAL A 297 -13.14 -0.48 10.72
CA VAL A 297 -12.24 -0.24 11.86
C VAL A 297 -11.84 1.23 11.95
N THR A 298 -11.36 1.79 10.85
CA THR A 298 -10.91 3.18 10.80
C THR A 298 -11.62 3.93 9.67
N ASP A 299 -12.06 5.15 9.98
CA ASP A 299 -12.66 6.06 9.02
C ASP A 299 -12.22 7.49 9.35
N LEU A 300 -11.18 7.95 8.64
CA LEU A 300 -10.65 9.31 8.81
C LEU A 300 -11.54 10.40 8.20
N SER A 301 -12.60 10.05 7.48
CA SER A 301 -13.58 11.04 7.02
C SER A 301 -14.45 11.58 8.17
N ARG A 302 -14.67 10.77 9.22
CA ARG A 302 -15.51 11.17 10.37
C ARG A 302 -14.98 12.41 11.11
N PRO A 303 -13.71 12.43 11.60
CA PRO A 303 -13.18 13.61 12.26
C PRO A 303 -13.17 14.84 11.34
N ILE A 304 -12.91 14.65 10.06
CA ILE A 304 -12.95 15.74 9.07
C ILE A 304 -14.37 16.30 8.93
N ARG A 305 -15.38 15.45 8.82
CA ARG A 305 -16.80 15.87 8.74
C ARG A 305 -17.24 16.63 10.00
N VAL A 306 -16.84 16.12 11.18
CA VAL A 306 -17.15 16.77 12.46
C VAL A 306 -16.48 18.14 12.51
N ALA A 307 -15.20 18.25 12.13
CA ALA A 307 -14.50 19.53 12.10
C ALA A 307 -15.17 20.55 11.16
N VAL A 308 -15.51 20.12 9.94
CA VAL A 308 -16.20 20.98 8.96
C VAL A 308 -17.57 21.43 9.49
N THR A 309 -18.32 20.53 10.11
CA THR A 309 -19.63 20.84 10.69
C THR A 309 -19.51 21.83 11.85
N ASN A 310 -18.56 21.60 12.76
CA ASN A 310 -18.31 22.48 13.91
C ASN A 310 -17.91 23.88 13.45
N VAL A 311 -16.98 23.99 12.48
CA VAL A 311 -16.58 25.30 11.94
C VAL A 311 -17.78 26.00 11.30
N ARG A 312 -18.59 25.31 10.50
CA ARG A 312 -19.80 25.87 9.93
C ARG A 312 -20.75 26.41 11.00
N GLN A 313 -20.93 25.64 12.08
CA GLN A 313 -21.78 26.06 13.20
C GLN A 313 -21.19 27.28 13.91
N THR A 314 -19.91 27.28 14.25
CA THR A 314 -19.22 28.41 14.87
C THR A 314 -19.29 29.67 14.01
N LEU A 315 -19.13 29.55 12.68
CA LEU A 315 -19.28 30.68 11.75
C LEU A 315 -20.70 31.27 11.79
N ILE A 316 -21.73 30.41 11.84
CA ILE A 316 -23.14 30.88 11.90
C ILE A 316 -23.40 31.55 13.25
N GLU A 317 -23.00 30.91 14.36
CA GLU A 317 -23.19 31.45 15.72
C GLU A 317 -22.44 32.78 15.90
N GLY A 318 -21.16 32.85 15.45
CA GLY A 318 -20.36 34.07 15.47
C GLY A 318 -20.97 35.19 14.64
N ALA A 319 -21.45 34.88 13.44
CA ALA A 319 -22.11 35.84 12.59
C ALA A 319 -23.41 36.38 13.22
N VAL A 320 -24.26 35.51 13.80
CA VAL A 320 -25.49 35.92 14.48
C VAL A 320 -25.17 36.80 15.70
N LEU A 321 -24.17 36.39 16.50
CA LEU A 321 -23.76 37.17 17.69
C LEU A 321 -23.24 38.55 17.31
N THR A 322 -22.37 38.61 16.28
CA THR A 322 -21.81 39.87 15.75
C THR A 322 -22.91 40.80 15.26
N VAL A 323 -23.87 40.30 14.46
CA VAL A 323 -25.02 41.09 13.99
C VAL A 323 -25.87 41.59 15.16
N LEU A 324 -26.08 40.75 16.18
CA LEU A 324 -26.85 41.12 17.38
C LEU A 324 -26.14 42.22 18.17
N ILE A 325 -24.82 42.10 18.41
CA ILE A 325 -24.04 43.12 19.12
C ILE A 325 -24.06 44.43 18.33
N VAL A 326 -23.81 44.41 17.03
CA VAL A 326 -23.82 45.59 16.17
C VAL A 326 -25.23 46.26 16.22
N PHE A 327 -26.30 45.48 16.21
CA PHE A 327 -27.64 46.00 16.34
C PHE A 327 -27.88 46.71 17.69
N LEU A 328 -27.44 46.11 18.78
CA LEU A 328 -27.58 46.66 20.13
C LEU A 328 -26.79 47.97 20.30
N PHE A 329 -25.56 48.05 19.79
CA PHE A 329 -24.71 49.22 19.96
C PHE A 329 -25.04 50.36 18.99
N LEU A 330 -25.29 50.07 17.72
CA LEU A 330 -25.56 51.12 16.71
C LEU A 330 -27.02 51.50 16.65
N ASN A 331 -27.93 50.70 17.19
CA ASN A 331 -29.40 50.89 17.18
C ASN A 331 -29.96 51.35 15.80
N SER A 332 -29.32 50.84 14.72
CA SER A 332 -29.60 51.22 13.33
C SER A 332 -29.76 49.97 12.47
N TRP A 333 -30.97 49.73 11.99
CA TRP A 333 -31.30 48.62 11.10
C TRP A 333 -30.42 48.59 9.82
N ARG A 334 -30.17 49.78 9.25
CA ARG A 334 -29.35 49.89 8.02
C ARG A 334 -27.93 49.42 8.22
N SER A 335 -27.26 49.85 9.30
CA SER A 335 -25.90 49.44 9.64
C SER A 335 -25.81 47.96 9.96
N THR A 336 -26.81 47.41 10.64
CA THR A 336 -26.89 45.99 10.97
C THR A 336 -27.00 45.11 9.73
N VAL A 337 -27.83 45.52 8.75
CA VAL A 337 -27.97 44.77 7.47
C VAL A 337 -26.65 44.80 6.68
N ILE A 338 -25.96 45.96 6.63
CA ILE A 338 -24.66 46.07 5.94
C ILE A 338 -23.63 45.13 6.58
N THR A 339 -23.50 45.15 7.91
CA THR A 339 -22.57 44.27 8.64
C THR A 339 -22.97 42.81 8.46
N GLY A 340 -24.25 42.47 8.55
CA GLY A 340 -24.77 41.13 8.35
C GLY A 340 -24.50 40.55 6.94
N LEU A 341 -24.45 41.40 5.91
CA LEU A 341 -24.12 41.02 4.54
C LEU A 341 -22.60 40.93 4.31
N THR A 342 -21.79 41.76 5.02
CA THR A 342 -20.35 41.80 4.86
C THR A 342 -19.67 40.47 5.27
N LEU A 343 -20.13 39.86 6.36
CA LEU A 343 -19.56 38.58 6.86
C LEU A 343 -19.66 37.44 5.84
N PRO A 344 -20.86 37.09 5.30
CA PRO A 344 -20.93 36.01 4.31
C PRO A 344 -20.17 36.33 3.02
N ILE A 345 -20.14 37.58 2.58
CA ILE A 345 -19.40 38.00 1.39
C ILE A 345 -17.90 37.82 1.61
N SER A 346 -17.39 38.21 2.78
CA SER A 346 -15.98 38.01 3.16
C SER A 346 -15.57 36.53 3.16
N ILE A 347 -16.42 35.67 3.73
CA ILE A 347 -16.18 34.23 3.76
C ILE A 347 -16.17 33.64 2.34
N ILE A 348 -17.12 34.03 1.50
CA ILE A 348 -17.17 33.59 0.10
C ILE A 348 -15.92 34.06 -0.65
N GLY A 349 -15.49 35.31 -0.43
CA GLY A 349 -14.27 35.85 -0.98
C GLY A 349 -13.03 35.05 -0.55
N THR A 350 -12.94 34.67 0.74
CA THR A 350 -11.86 33.86 1.27
C THR A 350 -11.79 32.49 0.56
N PHE A 351 -12.93 31.81 0.43
CA PHE A 351 -12.96 30.52 -0.29
C PHE A 351 -12.62 30.65 -1.76
N PHE A 352 -12.96 31.77 -2.41
CA PHE A 352 -12.57 32.03 -3.79
C PHE A 352 -11.05 32.18 -3.92
N PHE A 353 -10.40 32.94 -3.04
CA PHE A 353 -8.96 33.09 -3.04
C PHE A 353 -8.24 31.79 -2.65
N MET A 354 -8.76 31.03 -1.70
CA MET A 354 -8.23 29.71 -1.38
C MET A 354 -8.21 28.80 -2.62
N GLN A 355 -9.30 28.81 -3.40
CA GLN A 355 -9.37 28.04 -4.64
C GLN A 355 -8.37 28.53 -5.70
N LEU A 356 -8.25 29.86 -5.85
CA LEU A 356 -7.33 30.50 -6.81
C LEU A 356 -5.86 30.16 -6.52
N PHE A 357 -5.48 30.15 -5.24
CA PHE A 357 -4.12 29.84 -4.79
C PHE A 357 -3.89 28.34 -4.55
N GLY A 358 -4.85 27.48 -4.82
CA GLY A 358 -4.70 26.04 -4.68
C GLY A 358 -4.66 25.54 -3.23
N PHE A 359 -5.14 26.33 -2.26
CA PHE A 359 -5.22 25.91 -0.86
C PHE A 359 -6.33 24.86 -0.66
N THR A 360 -6.04 23.90 0.22
CA THR A 360 -6.99 22.87 0.63
C THR A 360 -7.74 23.28 1.89
N ILE A 361 -8.95 22.78 2.06
CA ILE A 361 -9.65 22.84 3.34
C ILE A 361 -9.06 21.74 4.23
N ASN A 362 -8.39 22.14 5.29
CA ASN A 362 -7.81 21.24 6.28
C ASN A 362 -8.03 21.79 7.70
N MET A 363 -7.64 21.02 8.72
CA MET A 363 -7.82 21.43 10.12
C MET A 363 -7.23 22.81 10.41
N ILE A 364 -6.05 23.13 9.85
CA ILE A 364 -5.36 24.41 10.09
C ILE A 364 -6.11 25.56 9.42
N THR A 365 -6.53 25.42 8.16
CA THR A 365 -7.28 26.45 7.45
C THR A 365 -8.67 26.66 8.05
N LEU A 366 -9.31 25.62 8.55
CA LEU A 366 -10.58 25.71 9.27
C LEU A 366 -10.43 26.42 10.62
N MET A 367 -9.34 26.14 11.38
CA MET A 367 -9.04 26.88 12.60
C MET A 367 -8.79 28.37 12.33
N ALA A 368 -7.97 28.69 11.30
CA ALA A 368 -7.73 30.06 10.90
C ALA A 368 -9.04 30.79 10.54
N LEU A 369 -9.93 30.13 9.79
CA LEU A 369 -11.23 30.68 9.42
C LEU A 369 -12.10 30.94 10.65
N SER A 370 -12.12 30.02 11.61
CA SER A 370 -12.90 30.18 12.86
C SER A 370 -12.37 31.28 13.77
N LEU A 371 -11.07 31.57 13.71
CA LEU A 371 -10.45 32.69 14.48
C LEU A 371 -10.71 34.06 13.86
N CYS A 372 -11.04 34.13 12.55
CA CYS A 372 -11.30 35.36 11.85
C CYS A 372 -12.74 35.90 12.03
N VAL A 373 -13.64 35.09 12.55
CA VAL A 373 -15.06 35.42 12.82
C VAL A 373 -15.28 35.68 14.30
#